data_d2d0d14aa5ad28dfead956e22aafc58f
#
_entry.id   d2d0d14aa5ad28dfead956e22aafc58f
#
_cell.length_a   1.000
_cell.length_b   1.000
_cell.length_c   1.000
_cell.angle_alpha   90.00
_cell.angle_beta   90.00
_cell.angle_gamma   90.00
#
_symmetry.space_group_name_H-M   'P 1'
#
loop_
_entity.id
_entity.type
_entity.pdbx_description
1 polymer ?
#
loop_
_entity_poly.entity_id
_entity_poly.type
_entity_poly.pdbx_seq_one_letter_code
_entity_poly.pdbx_strand_id
1 'polypeptide(L)'
;MINRRDFGKLVLGATALSFTACNSLASGLSTIPANKKRVVIVGGGFGGAATARYLRKFDSNVEIVLVEQNKEYYTCPFSNAVIAGMEKMDFIKHDLYTLAKKHNIKVVHAKVAKVDGANQNVVLENGEKISYTKAVVSPGIEFKYEKGYTKEHEKHAPHAVKAGEQTPILQKQLENMKDGGTFVMVAPADPFRCPPGPYERISLVAHYIKKNKPNSKIIVLDQKDKFSKQALFSNGWKELYGDLIEWRAAQFGGKVVSVDPVKK
;
A
#
# COMPACT_ATOMS: atom_id res chain seq x y z
N MET A 1 61.50 6.28 -4.64
CA MET A 1 60.98 5.83 -3.34
C MET A 1 60.12 6.94 -2.78
N ILE A 2 58.83 6.74 -2.67
CA ILE A 2 57.90 7.73 -2.14
C ILE A 2 58.04 7.72 -0.60
N ASN A 3 58.33 8.89 -0.02
CA ASN A 3 58.58 9.03 1.41
C ASN A 3 57.24 9.00 2.19
N ARG A 4 57.25 8.48 3.43
CA ARG A 4 56.05 8.37 4.30
C ARG A 4 55.23 9.67 4.46
N ARG A 5 55.88 10.82 4.35
CA ARG A 5 55.20 12.15 4.38
C ARG A 5 54.40 12.46 3.11
N ASP A 6 54.82 11.96 1.96
CA ASP A 6 54.13 12.19 0.68
C ASP A 6 52.93 11.26 0.52
N PHE A 7 52.98 10.05 1.14
CA PHE A 7 51.85 9.15 1.21
C PHE A 7 50.70 9.74 2.06
N GLY A 8 51.03 10.41 3.19
CA GLY A 8 50.04 11.09 4.04
C GLY A 8 49.35 12.25 3.32
N LYS A 9 49.99 12.95 2.43
CA LYS A 9 49.39 14.03 1.64
C LYS A 9 48.52 13.52 0.50
N LEU A 10 48.85 12.37 -0.07
CA LEU A 10 48.03 11.70 -1.11
C LEU A 10 46.73 11.14 -0.50
N VAL A 11 46.79 10.59 0.70
CA VAL A 11 45.58 10.05 1.41
C VAL A 11 44.67 11.16 1.86
N LEU A 12 45.18 12.34 2.31
CA LEU A 12 44.38 13.50 2.65
C LEU A 12 43.72 14.19 1.45
N GLY A 13 44.33 14.12 0.26
CA GLY A 13 43.74 14.61 -0.99
C GLY A 13 42.65 13.70 -1.55
N ALA A 14 42.73 12.40 -1.30
CA ALA A 14 41.73 11.43 -1.80
C ALA A 14 40.48 11.35 -0.91
N THR A 15 40.58 11.69 0.38
CA THR A 15 39.42 11.69 1.29
C THR A 15 38.55 12.95 1.19
N ALA A 16 39.07 14.04 0.62
CA ALA A 16 38.27 15.26 0.42
C ALA A 16 37.41 15.26 -0.84
N LEU A 17 37.63 14.32 -1.77
CA LEU A 17 36.87 14.22 -3.02
C LEU A 17 35.75 13.15 -3.01
N SER A 18 35.59 12.41 -1.92
CA SER A 18 34.59 11.34 -1.84
C SER A 18 33.29 11.72 -1.08
N PHE A 19 33.10 12.99 -0.70
CA PHE A 19 31.92 13.42 0.08
C PHE A 19 30.92 14.30 -0.69
N THR A 20 30.95 14.36 -2.01
CA THR A 20 29.99 15.18 -2.76
C THR A 20 29.30 14.48 -3.92
N ALA A 21 29.07 13.20 -3.84
CA ALA A 21 28.06 12.54 -4.66
C ALA A 21 26.82 12.24 -3.79
N CYS A 22 26.26 13.24 -3.11
CA CYS A 22 24.85 13.23 -2.80
C CYS A 22 24.13 13.27 -4.15
N ASN A 23 23.76 12.10 -4.68
CA ASN A 23 22.90 12.02 -5.84
C ASN A 23 21.60 12.74 -5.50
N SER A 24 21.49 14.01 -5.89
CA SER A 24 20.25 14.77 -5.73
C SER A 24 19.13 14.07 -6.46
N LEU A 25 18.10 13.65 -5.74
CA LEU A 25 16.93 12.98 -6.29
C LEU A 25 16.12 13.94 -7.18
N ALA A 26 16.19 15.24 -6.90
CA ALA A 26 15.47 16.29 -7.59
C ALA A 26 16.39 17.17 -8.46
N SER A 27 17.53 16.65 -8.92
CA SER A 27 18.47 17.40 -9.75
C SER A 27 17.79 18.05 -10.95
N GLY A 28 17.97 19.36 -11.11
CA GLY A 28 17.36 20.15 -12.20
C GLY A 28 15.84 20.40 -12.04
N LEU A 29 15.23 20.02 -10.93
CA LEU A 29 13.78 20.19 -10.71
C LEU A 29 13.44 21.39 -9.80
N SER A 30 14.41 22.06 -9.22
CA SER A 30 14.19 23.23 -8.32
C SER A 30 13.67 24.48 -9.06
N THR A 31 13.81 24.53 -10.37
CA THR A 31 13.31 25.62 -11.22
C THR A 31 12.58 25.06 -12.45
N ILE A 32 11.65 25.87 -13.00
CA ILE A 32 10.94 25.54 -14.23
C ILE A 32 11.48 26.46 -15.33
N PRO A 33 11.93 25.93 -16.47
CA PRO A 33 12.32 26.74 -17.62
C PRO A 33 11.18 27.64 -18.07
N ALA A 34 11.47 28.89 -18.51
CA ALA A 34 10.51 29.95 -18.78
C ALA A 34 9.35 29.54 -19.71
N ASN A 35 9.59 28.67 -20.69
CA ASN A 35 8.59 28.24 -21.68
C ASN A 35 8.03 26.84 -21.39
N LYS A 36 8.22 26.30 -20.17
CA LYS A 36 7.70 24.98 -19.82
C LYS A 36 6.66 25.03 -18.69
N LYS A 37 5.75 24.08 -18.73
CA LYS A 37 4.83 23.82 -17.61
C LYS A 37 5.22 22.48 -17.00
N ARG A 38 5.26 22.44 -15.69
CA ARG A 38 5.52 21.20 -14.94
C ARG A 38 4.34 20.86 -14.05
N VAL A 39 3.87 19.61 -14.18
CA VAL A 39 2.91 19.02 -13.25
C VAL A 39 3.65 18.05 -12.35
N VAL A 40 3.62 18.30 -11.04
CA VAL A 40 4.15 17.39 -10.04
C VAL A 40 3.01 16.59 -9.44
N ILE A 41 3.15 15.26 -9.46
CA ILE A 41 2.16 14.33 -8.93
C ILE A 41 2.77 13.66 -7.71
N VAL A 42 2.14 13.81 -6.56
CA VAL A 42 2.55 13.20 -5.29
C VAL A 42 1.76 11.92 -5.08
N GLY A 43 2.47 10.79 -5.07
CA GLY A 43 1.91 9.44 -4.95
C GLY A 43 1.77 8.71 -6.28
N GLY A 44 2.34 7.51 -6.36
CA GLY A 44 2.42 6.66 -7.57
C GLY A 44 1.40 5.52 -7.63
N GLY A 45 0.40 5.50 -6.73
CA GLY A 45 -0.69 4.53 -6.75
C GLY A 45 -1.66 4.72 -7.91
N PHE A 46 -2.84 4.12 -7.85
CA PHE A 46 -3.86 4.19 -8.92
C PHE A 46 -4.15 5.61 -9.39
N GLY A 47 -4.40 6.54 -8.46
CA GLY A 47 -4.73 7.92 -8.80
C GLY A 47 -3.59 8.65 -9.49
N GLY A 48 -2.39 8.60 -8.91
CA GLY A 48 -1.23 9.32 -9.44
C GLY A 48 -0.71 8.73 -10.76
N ALA A 49 -0.59 7.42 -10.85
CA ALA A 49 -0.14 6.74 -12.08
C ALA A 49 -1.12 6.96 -13.24
N ALA A 50 -2.44 6.85 -12.98
CA ALA A 50 -3.46 7.14 -13.96
C ALA A 50 -3.39 8.62 -14.40
N THR A 51 -3.30 9.55 -13.46
CA THR A 51 -3.16 10.98 -13.76
C THR A 51 -1.95 11.26 -14.63
N ALA A 52 -0.78 10.70 -14.28
CA ALA A 52 0.45 10.89 -15.05
C ALA A 52 0.30 10.40 -16.50
N ARG A 53 -0.27 9.19 -16.67
CA ARG A 53 -0.50 8.61 -18.00
C ARG A 53 -1.47 9.44 -18.84
N TYR A 54 -2.60 9.86 -18.27
CA TYR A 54 -3.60 10.61 -19.02
C TYR A 54 -3.17 12.05 -19.31
N LEU A 55 -2.44 12.71 -18.40
CA LEU A 55 -1.84 14.02 -18.68
C LEU A 55 -0.89 13.93 -19.89
N ARG A 56 -0.04 12.91 -19.95
CA ARG A 56 0.84 12.71 -21.12
C ARG A 56 0.05 12.44 -22.41
N LYS A 57 -1.08 11.73 -22.31
CA LYS A 57 -1.95 11.49 -23.48
C LYS A 57 -2.58 12.76 -23.99
N PHE A 58 -2.97 13.68 -23.10
CA PHE A 58 -3.64 14.94 -23.48
C PHE A 58 -2.68 16.07 -23.85
N ASP A 59 -1.47 16.08 -23.26
CA ASP A 59 -0.45 17.09 -23.53
C ASP A 59 0.94 16.44 -23.60
N SER A 60 1.48 16.35 -24.81
CA SER A 60 2.83 15.80 -25.05
C SER A 60 3.95 16.72 -24.55
N ASN A 61 3.68 18.03 -24.36
CA ASN A 61 4.69 19.04 -24.07
C ASN A 61 4.85 19.33 -22.58
N VAL A 62 3.87 18.94 -21.74
CA VAL A 62 3.96 19.16 -20.30
C VAL A 62 5.04 18.28 -19.67
N GLU A 63 5.87 18.84 -18.81
CA GLU A 63 6.79 18.07 -17.99
C GLU A 63 6.01 17.43 -16.83
N ILE A 64 6.09 16.10 -16.72
CA ILE A 64 5.41 15.36 -15.67
C ILE A 64 6.45 14.74 -14.76
N VAL A 65 6.38 15.09 -13.48
CA VAL A 65 7.20 14.52 -12.41
C VAL A 65 6.29 13.78 -11.44
N LEU A 66 6.50 12.49 -11.27
CA LEU A 66 5.79 11.64 -10.32
C LEU A 66 6.71 11.35 -9.14
N VAL A 67 6.30 11.75 -7.94
CA VAL A 67 7.06 11.51 -6.70
C VAL A 67 6.38 10.39 -5.93
N GLU A 68 7.09 9.27 -5.74
CA GLU A 68 6.61 8.10 -5.01
C GLU A 68 7.72 7.55 -4.11
N GLN A 69 7.42 7.36 -2.84
CA GLN A 69 8.41 6.88 -1.87
C GLN A 69 8.80 5.42 -2.09
N ASN A 70 7.87 4.58 -2.55
CA ASN A 70 8.09 3.16 -2.74
C ASN A 70 8.54 2.87 -4.18
N LYS A 71 9.44 1.92 -4.35
CA LYS A 71 9.85 1.44 -5.68
C LYS A 71 8.83 0.49 -6.28
N GLU A 72 8.08 -0.20 -5.43
CA GLU A 72 7.06 -1.18 -5.78
C GLU A 72 5.70 -0.75 -5.26
N TYR A 73 4.67 -1.04 -6.02
CA TYR A 73 3.28 -0.81 -5.69
C TYR A 73 2.50 -2.12 -5.76
N TYR A 74 1.68 -2.38 -4.75
CA TYR A 74 0.83 -3.57 -4.69
C TYR A 74 -0.63 -3.17 -4.84
N THR A 75 -1.35 -3.84 -5.76
CA THR A 75 -2.76 -3.54 -6.01
C THR A 75 -3.66 -4.24 -5.00
N CYS A 76 -4.63 -3.51 -4.40
CA CYS A 76 -5.68 -4.12 -3.57
C CYS A 76 -6.55 -5.11 -4.35
N PRO A 77 -7.03 -4.80 -5.57
CA PRO A 77 -7.63 -5.80 -6.43
C PRO A 77 -6.75 -7.04 -6.54
N PHE A 78 -7.36 -8.22 -6.40
CA PHE A 78 -6.73 -9.54 -6.35
C PHE A 78 -5.87 -9.84 -5.11
N SER A 79 -5.68 -8.93 -4.17
CA SER A 79 -4.94 -9.26 -2.93
C SER A 79 -5.65 -10.33 -2.08
N ASN A 80 -6.97 -10.38 -2.12
CA ASN A 80 -7.74 -11.46 -1.47
C ASN A 80 -7.53 -12.82 -2.13
N ALA A 81 -7.33 -12.86 -3.45
CA ALA A 81 -6.97 -14.09 -4.17
C ALA A 81 -5.58 -14.60 -3.78
N VAL A 82 -4.62 -13.68 -3.55
CA VAL A 82 -3.30 -14.03 -3.03
C VAL A 82 -3.40 -14.61 -1.62
N ILE A 83 -4.17 -13.99 -0.72
CA ILE A 83 -4.39 -14.49 0.65
C ILE A 83 -4.97 -15.92 0.62
N ALA A 84 -5.91 -16.17 -0.29
CA ALA A 84 -6.52 -17.49 -0.47
C ALA A 84 -5.67 -18.51 -1.26
N GLY A 85 -4.44 -18.16 -1.64
CA GLY A 85 -3.54 -19.06 -2.38
C GLY A 85 -3.93 -19.30 -3.83
N MET A 86 -4.83 -18.49 -4.40
CA MET A 86 -5.28 -18.60 -5.79
C MET A 86 -4.37 -17.85 -6.76
N GLU A 87 -3.64 -16.85 -6.26
CA GLU A 87 -2.70 -16.03 -7.02
C GLU A 87 -1.39 -15.81 -6.26
N LYS A 88 -0.33 -15.40 -6.96
CA LYS A 88 0.97 -15.09 -6.38
C LYS A 88 1.11 -13.58 -6.12
N MET A 89 1.98 -13.20 -5.17
CA MET A 89 2.28 -11.79 -4.88
C MET A 89 2.76 -11.00 -6.11
N ASP A 90 3.48 -11.65 -7.01
CA ASP A 90 3.99 -10.99 -8.23
C ASP A 90 2.86 -10.56 -9.17
N PHE A 91 1.69 -11.20 -9.12
CA PHE A 91 0.54 -10.80 -9.91
C PHE A 91 0.01 -9.41 -9.54
N ILE A 92 0.08 -9.05 -8.28
CA ILE A 92 -0.39 -7.76 -7.76
C ILE A 92 0.73 -6.73 -7.57
N LYS A 93 1.97 -7.10 -7.84
CA LYS A 93 3.15 -6.22 -7.72
C LYS A 93 3.42 -5.49 -9.02
N HIS A 94 3.61 -4.19 -8.94
CA HIS A 94 3.92 -3.31 -10.06
C HIS A 94 5.02 -2.32 -9.68
N ASP A 95 5.76 -1.88 -10.69
CA ASP A 95 6.69 -0.76 -10.59
C ASP A 95 6.25 0.42 -11.46
N LEU A 96 6.94 1.53 -11.35
CA LEU A 96 6.70 2.71 -12.16
C LEU A 96 7.62 2.81 -13.40
N TYR A 97 8.47 1.81 -13.63
CA TYR A 97 9.44 1.82 -14.73
C TYR A 97 8.77 1.90 -16.10
N THR A 98 7.73 1.08 -16.30
CA THR A 98 6.96 1.08 -17.55
C THR A 98 6.30 2.43 -17.79
N LEU A 99 5.73 3.04 -16.75
CA LEU A 99 5.13 4.37 -16.81
C LEU A 99 6.17 5.41 -17.18
N ALA A 100 7.32 5.40 -16.52
CA ALA A 100 8.43 6.30 -16.79
C ALA A 100 8.91 6.19 -18.24
N LYS A 101 9.25 4.97 -18.68
CA LYS A 101 9.89 4.73 -19.99
C LYS A 101 8.92 4.92 -21.16
N LYS A 102 7.70 4.32 -21.11
CA LYS A 102 6.74 4.37 -22.23
C LYS A 102 6.05 5.71 -22.39
N HIS A 103 5.92 6.47 -21.30
CA HIS A 103 5.15 7.72 -21.30
C HIS A 103 6.01 8.96 -21.02
N ASN A 104 7.34 8.84 -21.01
CA ASN A 104 8.25 9.96 -20.75
C ASN A 104 7.84 10.76 -19.49
N ILE A 105 7.67 10.03 -18.36
CA ILE A 105 7.34 10.57 -17.06
C ILE A 105 8.58 10.45 -16.18
N LYS A 106 9.00 11.56 -15.57
CA LYS A 106 10.11 11.54 -14.62
C LYS A 106 9.61 11.02 -13.28
N VAL A 107 10.12 9.87 -12.85
CA VAL A 107 9.81 9.29 -11.54
C VAL A 107 10.92 9.63 -10.55
N VAL A 108 10.54 10.19 -9.41
CA VAL A 108 11.42 10.50 -8.28
C VAL A 108 11.01 9.62 -7.10
N HIS A 109 11.88 8.70 -6.71
CA HIS A 109 11.63 7.86 -5.53
C HIS A 109 12.07 8.59 -4.26
N ALA A 110 11.11 9.30 -3.67
CA ALA A 110 11.32 10.07 -2.45
C ALA A 110 10.01 10.22 -1.68
N LYS A 111 10.11 10.42 -0.37
CA LYS A 111 8.98 10.80 0.45
C LYS A 111 8.82 12.32 0.46
N VAL A 112 7.59 12.77 0.28
CA VAL A 112 7.21 14.18 0.31
C VAL A 112 6.91 14.59 1.75
N ALA A 113 7.62 15.61 2.23
CA ALA A 113 7.36 16.19 3.55
C ALA A 113 6.24 17.23 3.51
N LYS A 114 6.18 18.04 2.43
CA LYS A 114 5.24 19.15 2.34
C LYS A 114 4.96 19.53 0.88
N VAL A 115 3.74 19.94 0.60
CA VAL A 115 3.36 20.67 -0.62
C VAL A 115 3.21 22.15 -0.23
N ASP A 116 4.12 22.98 -0.71
CA ASP A 116 4.13 24.42 -0.46
C ASP A 116 3.40 25.13 -1.59
N GLY A 117 2.12 25.43 -1.35
CA GLY A 117 1.26 26.08 -2.35
C GLY A 117 1.64 27.53 -2.62
N ALA A 118 2.12 28.25 -1.61
CA ALA A 118 2.50 29.66 -1.76
C ALA A 118 3.73 29.84 -2.66
N ASN A 119 4.72 28.95 -2.51
CA ASN A 119 5.96 28.99 -3.29
C ASN A 119 5.95 28.01 -4.48
N GLN A 120 4.85 27.32 -4.72
CA GLN A 120 4.70 26.32 -5.78
C GLN A 120 5.81 25.26 -5.80
N ASN A 121 6.13 24.70 -4.62
CA ASN A 121 7.14 23.68 -4.44
C ASN A 121 6.60 22.43 -3.72
N VAL A 122 7.00 21.27 -4.19
CA VAL A 122 6.96 20.03 -3.40
C VAL A 122 8.30 19.89 -2.69
N VAL A 123 8.27 19.78 -1.37
CA VAL A 123 9.45 19.62 -0.52
C VAL A 123 9.59 18.15 -0.13
N LEU A 124 10.74 17.56 -0.41
CA LEU A 124 11.08 16.19 -0.06
C LEU A 124 11.59 16.12 1.39
N GLU A 125 11.56 14.93 2.01
CA GLU A 125 12.08 14.77 3.39
C GLU A 125 13.58 15.10 3.54
N ASN A 126 14.37 14.96 2.48
CA ASN A 126 15.78 15.34 2.46
C ASN A 126 16.00 16.86 2.26
N GLY A 127 14.92 17.67 2.21
CA GLY A 127 14.96 19.12 2.04
C GLY A 127 15.01 19.59 0.58
N GLU A 128 15.20 18.71 -0.39
CA GLU A 128 15.16 19.07 -1.80
C GLU A 128 13.78 19.56 -2.23
N LYS A 129 13.74 20.47 -3.20
CA LYS A 129 12.51 21.09 -3.71
C LYS A 129 12.29 20.78 -5.18
N ILE A 130 11.04 20.50 -5.53
CA ILE A 130 10.58 20.31 -6.90
C ILE A 130 9.54 21.40 -7.19
N SER A 131 9.89 22.36 -8.06
CA SER A 131 8.97 23.43 -8.45
C SER A 131 7.90 22.92 -9.40
N TYR A 132 6.68 23.44 -9.30
CA TYR A 132 5.56 23.04 -10.14
C TYR A 132 4.72 24.23 -10.65
N THR A 133 4.11 24.08 -11.79
CA THR A 133 3.03 24.96 -12.29
C THR A 133 1.68 24.51 -11.70
N LYS A 134 1.48 23.19 -11.59
CA LYS A 134 0.33 22.55 -10.94
C LYS A 134 0.82 21.33 -10.15
N ALA A 135 0.19 21.07 -9.00
CA ALA A 135 0.41 19.86 -8.23
C ALA A 135 -0.86 19.03 -8.14
N VAL A 136 -0.69 17.71 -8.22
CA VAL A 136 -1.73 16.71 -7.96
C VAL A 136 -1.32 15.93 -6.73
N VAL A 137 -2.20 15.84 -5.73
CA VAL A 137 -1.90 15.15 -4.47
C VAL A 137 -2.74 13.88 -4.39
N SER A 138 -2.06 12.73 -4.43
CA SER A 138 -2.68 11.40 -4.46
C SER A 138 -1.99 10.44 -3.48
N PRO A 139 -1.96 10.76 -2.16
CA PRO A 139 -1.12 10.09 -1.17
C PRO A 139 -1.63 8.70 -0.75
N GLY A 140 -2.82 8.30 -1.21
CA GLY A 140 -3.46 7.05 -0.80
C GLY A 140 -4.26 7.19 0.49
N ILE A 141 -4.22 6.14 1.31
CA ILE A 141 -4.98 6.04 2.55
C ILE A 141 -4.05 5.82 3.75
N GLU A 142 -4.55 6.22 4.91
CA GLU A 142 -3.99 5.89 6.21
C GLU A 142 -5.06 5.24 7.09
N PHE A 143 -4.65 4.51 8.11
CA PHE A 143 -5.56 3.77 8.99
C PHE A 143 -5.78 4.51 10.30
N LYS A 144 -7.04 4.46 10.77
CA LYS A 144 -7.39 4.73 12.16
C LYS A 144 -7.54 3.38 12.84
N TYR A 145 -6.66 3.10 13.77
CA TYR A 145 -6.69 1.82 14.48
C TYR A 145 -7.75 1.82 15.58
N GLU A 146 -8.39 0.67 15.75
CA GLU A 146 -9.31 0.42 16.85
C GLU A 146 -8.57 0.36 18.19
N LYS A 147 -9.30 0.52 19.30
CA LYS A 147 -8.74 0.47 20.65
C LYS A 147 -8.03 -0.87 20.89
N GLY A 148 -6.79 -0.80 21.38
CA GLY A 148 -5.95 -1.97 21.63
C GLY A 148 -5.22 -2.53 20.42
N TYR A 149 -5.40 -1.95 19.24
CA TYR A 149 -4.69 -2.34 18.03
C TYR A 149 -3.83 -1.16 17.53
N THR A 150 -2.58 -1.44 17.17
CA THR A 150 -1.62 -0.46 16.65
C THR A 150 -0.89 -1.03 15.45
N LYS A 151 -0.07 -0.22 14.79
CA LYS A 151 0.78 -0.67 13.67
C LYS A 151 1.69 -1.85 14.05
N GLU A 152 2.17 -1.90 15.27
CA GLU A 152 3.04 -3.00 15.74
C GLU A 152 2.31 -4.36 15.79
N HIS A 153 1.00 -4.33 15.96
CA HIS A 153 0.16 -5.51 16.01
C HIS A 153 -0.13 -6.12 14.63
N GLU A 154 0.12 -5.38 13.54
CA GLU A 154 -0.13 -5.84 12.16
C GLU A 154 0.60 -7.15 11.81
N LYS A 155 1.75 -7.40 12.41
CA LYS A 155 2.49 -8.67 12.24
C LYS A 155 1.82 -9.88 12.89
N HIS A 156 0.97 -9.66 13.90
CA HIS A 156 0.29 -10.72 14.63
C HIS A 156 -1.15 -10.92 14.17
N ALA A 157 -1.87 -9.83 13.89
CA ALA A 157 -3.24 -9.82 13.42
C ALA A 157 -3.38 -8.85 12.23
N PRO A 158 -2.86 -9.21 11.05
CA PRO A 158 -2.82 -8.31 9.89
C PRO A 158 -4.23 -8.01 9.39
N HIS A 159 -4.56 -6.72 9.22
CA HIS A 159 -5.81 -6.34 8.57
C HIS A 159 -5.75 -6.50 7.05
N ALA A 160 -4.57 -6.44 6.43
CA ALA A 160 -4.29 -6.65 5.01
C ALA A 160 -5.24 -5.90 4.03
N VAL A 161 -5.79 -4.75 4.46
CA VAL A 161 -6.68 -3.92 3.62
C VAL A 161 -5.87 -3.18 2.56
N LYS A 162 -4.68 -2.72 2.91
CA LYS A 162 -3.68 -2.24 1.96
C LYS A 162 -2.79 -3.41 1.57
N ALA A 163 -2.80 -3.77 0.30
CA ALA A 163 -1.93 -4.83 -0.20
C ALA A 163 -0.44 -4.48 -0.04
N GLY A 164 0.40 -5.48 0.18
CA GLY A 164 1.83 -5.33 0.43
C GLY A 164 2.29 -6.27 1.52
N GLU A 165 3.02 -5.76 2.51
CA GLU A 165 3.70 -6.55 3.56
C GLU A 165 2.75 -7.47 4.36
N GLN A 166 1.53 -7.02 4.66
CA GLN A 166 0.57 -7.81 5.43
C GLN A 166 -0.08 -8.96 4.64
N THR A 167 -0.10 -8.87 3.30
CA THR A 167 -0.74 -9.87 2.45
C THR A 167 -0.12 -11.26 2.64
N PRO A 168 1.22 -11.44 2.50
CA PRO A 168 1.85 -12.74 2.73
C PRO A 168 1.83 -13.18 4.21
N ILE A 169 1.78 -12.24 5.17
CA ILE A 169 1.66 -12.58 6.59
C ILE A 169 0.31 -13.27 6.84
N LEU A 170 -0.79 -12.68 6.35
CA LEU A 170 -2.12 -13.26 6.50
C LEU A 170 -2.27 -14.58 5.74
N GLN A 171 -1.71 -14.67 4.53
CA GLN A 171 -1.67 -15.92 3.77
C GLN A 171 -0.99 -17.04 4.57
N LYS A 172 0.21 -16.79 5.11
CA LYS A 172 0.94 -17.77 5.92
C LYS A 172 0.21 -18.15 7.21
N GLN A 173 -0.50 -17.21 7.85
CA GLN A 173 -1.31 -17.52 9.02
C GLN A 173 -2.47 -18.46 8.66
N LEU A 174 -3.12 -18.24 7.53
CA LEU A 174 -4.16 -19.13 7.03
C LEU A 174 -3.59 -20.53 6.66
N GLU A 175 -2.45 -20.57 6.01
CA GLU A 175 -1.76 -21.83 5.65
C GLU A 175 -1.32 -22.62 6.90
N ASN A 176 -0.80 -21.95 7.92
CA ASN A 176 -0.30 -22.55 9.15
C ASN A 176 -1.39 -22.86 10.19
N MET A 177 -2.61 -22.37 9.99
CA MET A 177 -3.74 -22.71 10.86
C MET A 177 -3.99 -24.21 10.83
N LYS A 178 -4.11 -24.86 12.00
CA LYS A 178 -4.45 -26.28 12.07
C LYS A 178 -5.86 -26.54 11.52
N ASP A 179 -6.08 -27.71 10.93
CA ASP A 179 -7.43 -28.15 10.65
C ASP A 179 -8.22 -28.30 11.96
N GLY A 180 -9.46 -27.84 11.98
CA GLY A 180 -10.24 -27.65 13.21
C GLY A 180 -10.04 -26.28 13.87
N GLY A 181 -9.15 -25.44 13.34
CA GLY A 181 -8.94 -24.06 13.82
C GLY A 181 -10.08 -23.11 13.44
N THR A 182 -10.09 -21.94 14.07
CA THR A 182 -11.09 -20.89 13.79
C THR A 182 -10.40 -19.67 13.19
N PHE A 183 -10.82 -19.28 11.99
CA PHE A 183 -10.44 -18.00 11.38
C PHE A 183 -11.41 -16.91 11.85
N VAL A 184 -10.90 -15.91 12.55
CA VAL A 184 -11.73 -14.79 13.04
C VAL A 184 -11.40 -13.53 12.24
N MET A 185 -12.43 -12.84 11.76
CA MET A 185 -12.29 -11.54 11.12
C MET A 185 -13.20 -10.51 11.80
N VAL A 186 -12.65 -9.33 12.09
CA VAL A 186 -13.41 -8.17 12.55
C VAL A 186 -13.70 -7.27 11.36
N ALA A 187 -14.98 -7.07 11.03
CA ALA A 187 -15.39 -6.12 10.00
C ALA A 187 -15.59 -4.74 10.64
N PRO A 188 -15.06 -3.65 10.05
CA PRO A 188 -15.07 -2.32 10.64
C PRO A 188 -16.48 -1.70 10.65
N ALA A 189 -16.67 -0.67 11.50
CA ALA A 189 -17.84 0.19 11.46
C ALA A 189 -17.85 1.08 10.22
N ASP A 190 -19.03 1.56 9.84
CA ASP A 190 -19.17 2.55 8.77
C ASP A 190 -18.74 3.96 9.26
N PRO A 191 -18.23 4.83 8.38
CA PRO A 191 -17.89 4.57 6.97
C PRO A 191 -16.48 4.00 6.81
N PHE A 192 -16.30 3.06 5.89
CA PHE A 192 -14.99 2.53 5.52
C PHE A 192 -14.87 2.31 4.01
N ARG A 193 -13.63 2.14 3.52
CA ARG A 193 -13.40 1.90 2.09
C ARG A 193 -13.71 0.46 1.71
N CYS A 194 -14.22 0.29 0.48
CA CYS A 194 -14.56 -1.00 -0.09
C CYS A 194 -15.56 -1.79 0.77
N PRO A 195 -16.81 -1.33 0.90
CA PRO A 195 -17.82 -1.98 1.75
C PRO A 195 -18.01 -3.48 1.53
N PRO A 196 -17.90 -4.05 0.30
CA PRO A 196 -17.96 -5.51 0.11
C PRO A 196 -16.64 -6.23 0.42
N GLY A 197 -15.50 -5.53 0.54
CA GLY A 197 -14.17 -6.12 0.65
C GLY A 197 -13.96 -7.14 1.76
N PRO A 198 -14.41 -6.91 3.00
CA PRO A 198 -14.33 -7.90 4.07
C PRO A 198 -15.04 -9.21 3.72
N TYR A 199 -16.23 -9.12 3.14
CA TYR A 199 -17.08 -10.28 2.83
C TYR A 199 -16.59 -11.03 1.60
N GLU A 200 -16.00 -10.35 0.62
CA GLU A 200 -15.24 -10.96 -0.46
C GLU A 200 -14.05 -11.76 0.09
N ARG A 201 -13.26 -11.18 0.99
CA ARG A 201 -12.14 -11.88 1.64
C ARG A 201 -12.59 -13.16 2.32
N ILE A 202 -13.67 -13.10 3.10
CA ILE A 202 -14.23 -14.26 3.78
C ILE A 202 -14.69 -15.33 2.79
N SER A 203 -15.28 -14.95 1.67
CA SER A 203 -15.68 -15.89 0.63
C SER A 203 -14.47 -16.66 0.05
N LEU A 204 -13.35 -15.96 -0.22
CA LEU A 204 -12.14 -16.59 -0.75
C LEU A 204 -11.39 -17.39 0.33
N VAL A 205 -11.37 -16.94 1.58
CA VAL A 205 -10.85 -17.71 2.71
C VAL A 205 -11.68 -18.98 2.93
N ALA A 206 -13.00 -18.88 2.82
CA ALA A 206 -13.89 -20.05 2.92
C ALA A 206 -13.62 -21.09 1.82
N HIS A 207 -13.36 -20.62 0.60
CA HIS A 207 -12.94 -21.50 -0.49
C HIS A 207 -11.66 -22.27 -0.15
N TYR A 208 -10.66 -21.57 0.37
CA TYR A 208 -9.41 -22.19 0.81
C TYR A 208 -9.63 -23.18 1.95
N ILE A 209 -10.39 -22.81 3.00
CA ILE A 209 -10.66 -23.64 4.17
C ILE A 209 -11.44 -24.89 3.79
N LYS A 210 -12.51 -24.75 3.01
CA LYS A 210 -13.31 -25.91 2.54
C LYS A 210 -12.43 -26.97 1.85
N LYS A 211 -11.44 -26.54 1.08
CA LYS A 211 -10.53 -27.42 0.34
C LYS A 211 -9.43 -28.03 1.21
N ASN A 212 -8.84 -27.26 2.10
CA ASN A 212 -7.59 -27.63 2.76
C ASN A 212 -7.74 -27.90 4.26
N LYS A 213 -8.81 -27.43 4.90
CA LYS A 213 -9.04 -27.50 6.36
C LYS A 213 -10.53 -27.68 6.70
N PRO A 214 -11.14 -28.80 6.25
CA PRO A 214 -12.60 -28.96 6.24
C PRO A 214 -13.26 -28.97 7.63
N ASN A 215 -12.52 -29.20 8.70
CA ASN A 215 -13.03 -29.21 10.08
C ASN A 215 -12.95 -27.84 10.77
N SER A 216 -12.42 -26.82 10.06
CA SER A 216 -12.24 -25.47 10.56
C SER A 216 -13.51 -24.63 10.43
N LYS A 217 -13.53 -23.46 11.10
CA LYS A 217 -14.62 -22.50 11.07
C LYS A 217 -14.16 -21.09 10.77
N ILE A 218 -15.08 -20.26 10.30
CA ILE A 218 -14.89 -18.83 10.10
C ILE A 218 -15.92 -18.08 10.95
N ILE A 219 -15.46 -17.12 11.75
CA ILE A 219 -16.32 -16.20 12.50
C ILE A 219 -16.05 -14.78 12.02
N VAL A 220 -17.09 -14.10 11.56
CA VAL A 220 -17.07 -12.70 11.20
C VAL A 220 -17.75 -11.90 12.29
N LEU A 221 -16.97 -11.11 13.04
CA LEU A 221 -17.45 -10.19 14.06
C LEU A 221 -17.67 -8.84 13.38
N ASP A 222 -18.92 -8.44 13.21
CA ASP A 222 -19.24 -7.22 12.47
C ASP A 222 -19.69 -6.11 13.42
N GLN A 223 -19.08 -4.94 13.27
CA GLN A 223 -19.44 -3.75 14.04
C GLN A 223 -20.78 -3.14 13.59
N LYS A 224 -21.43 -3.75 12.61
CA LYS A 224 -22.70 -3.32 12.01
C LYS A 224 -23.76 -4.41 12.10
N ASP A 225 -25.03 -4.02 12.02
CA ASP A 225 -26.16 -4.95 11.94
C ASP A 225 -26.55 -5.34 10.52
N LYS A 226 -25.95 -4.67 9.53
CA LYS A 226 -26.15 -4.92 8.10
C LYS A 226 -24.85 -4.63 7.36
N PHE A 227 -24.68 -5.25 6.20
CA PHE A 227 -23.54 -4.98 5.35
C PHE A 227 -23.88 -4.94 3.85
N SER A 228 -22.96 -4.39 3.07
CA SER A 228 -23.14 -4.22 1.62
C SER A 228 -23.33 -5.56 0.92
N LYS A 229 -24.41 -5.69 0.11
CA LYS A 229 -24.74 -6.91 -0.65
C LYS A 229 -24.98 -8.14 0.24
N GLN A 230 -25.44 -7.95 1.49
CA GLN A 230 -25.61 -9.00 2.48
C GLN A 230 -26.36 -10.22 1.97
N ALA A 231 -27.53 -10.04 1.35
CA ALA A 231 -28.33 -11.15 0.86
C ALA A 231 -27.56 -12.00 -0.18
N LEU A 232 -26.82 -11.35 -1.08
CA LEU A 232 -26.01 -12.04 -2.10
C LEU A 232 -24.90 -12.88 -1.45
N PHE A 233 -24.15 -12.30 -0.52
CA PHE A 233 -23.08 -13.01 0.18
C PHE A 233 -23.64 -14.14 1.05
N SER A 234 -24.65 -13.87 1.87
CA SER A 234 -25.20 -14.86 2.80
C SER A 234 -25.82 -16.04 2.07
N ASN A 235 -26.54 -15.82 0.97
CA ASN A 235 -27.10 -16.90 0.15
C ASN A 235 -25.97 -17.71 -0.52
N GLY A 236 -24.97 -17.05 -1.11
CA GLY A 236 -23.84 -17.73 -1.70
C GLY A 236 -23.01 -18.52 -0.67
N TRP A 237 -22.82 -17.98 0.54
CA TRP A 237 -22.11 -18.71 1.60
C TRP A 237 -22.87 -19.98 2.03
N LYS A 238 -24.18 -19.86 2.20
CA LYS A 238 -25.02 -21.02 2.58
C LYS A 238 -24.99 -22.10 1.51
N GLU A 239 -25.12 -21.70 0.25
CA GLU A 239 -25.10 -22.63 -0.89
C GLU A 239 -23.73 -23.32 -1.08
N LEU A 240 -22.65 -22.55 -1.03
CA LEU A 240 -21.31 -23.04 -1.37
C LEU A 240 -20.58 -23.65 -0.17
N TYR A 241 -20.82 -23.16 1.05
CA TYR A 241 -20.02 -23.48 2.24
C TYR A 241 -20.84 -23.99 3.43
N GLY A 242 -22.17 -24.05 3.34
CA GLY A 242 -23.03 -24.52 4.45
C GLY A 242 -22.84 -23.65 5.71
N ASP A 243 -22.47 -24.29 6.82
CA ASP A 243 -22.31 -23.66 8.12
C ASP A 243 -20.84 -23.27 8.44
N LEU A 244 -19.97 -23.27 7.44
CA LEU A 244 -18.54 -22.92 7.62
C LEU A 244 -18.36 -21.48 8.09
N ILE A 245 -19.23 -20.55 7.67
CA ILE A 245 -19.16 -19.12 7.96
C ILE A 245 -20.26 -18.73 8.93
N GLU A 246 -19.87 -18.25 10.10
CA GLU A 246 -20.75 -17.63 11.08
C GLU A 246 -20.54 -16.11 11.04
N TRP A 247 -21.57 -15.36 10.62
CA TRP A 247 -21.57 -13.90 10.70
C TRP A 247 -22.37 -13.43 11.91
N ARG A 248 -21.75 -12.62 12.77
CA ARG A 248 -22.36 -12.03 13.95
C ARG A 248 -22.51 -10.53 13.75
N ALA A 249 -23.76 -10.06 13.72
CA ALA A 249 -24.09 -8.64 13.72
C ALA A 249 -23.73 -7.97 15.06
N ALA A 250 -23.61 -6.65 15.06
CA ALA A 250 -23.27 -5.88 16.26
C ALA A 250 -24.18 -6.18 17.45
N GLN A 251 -25.51 -6.22 17.21
CA GLN A 251 -26.52 -6.53 18.22
C GLN A 251 -26.46 -7.99 18.74
N PHE A 252 -25.82 -8.89 18.00
CA PHE A 252 -25.67 -10.32 18.36
C PHE A 252 -24.22 -10.68 18.76
N GLY A 253 -23.51 -9.72 19.39
CA GLY A 253 -22.17 -9.94 19.91
C GLY A 253 -21.04 -9.80 18.88
N GLY A 254 -21.33 -9.24 17.70
CA GLY A 254 -20.32 -8.95 16.69
C GLY A 254 -19.49 -7.69 16.97
N LYS A 255 -19.96 -6.82 17.87
CA LYS A 255 -19.27 -5.57 18.21
C LYS A 255 -18.03 -5.85 19.05
N VAL A 256 -16.86 -5.63 18.47
CA VAL A 256 -15.56 -5.74 19.14
C VAL A 256 -15.25 -4.42 19.84
N VAL A 257 -14.93 -4.48 21.13
CA VAL A 257 -14.61 -3.31 21.96
C VAL A 257 -13.12 -3.10 22.16
N SER A 258 -12.33 -4.16 22.02
CA SER A 258 -10.86 -4.12 22.03
C SER A 258 -10.29 -5.38 21.40
N VAL A 259 -9.05 -5.31 20.97
CA VAL A 259 -8.29 -6.43 20.39
C VAL A 259 -7.01 -6.60 21.19
N ASP A 260 -6.69 -7.85 21.56
CA ASP A 260 -5.36 -8.24 22.06
C ASP A 260 -4.73 -9.21 21.03
N PRO A 261 -4.00 -8.69 20.05
CA PRO A 261 -3.49 -9.51 18.95
C PRO A 261 -2.40 -10.51 19.36
N VAL A 262 -1.86 -10.35 20.55
CA VAL A 262 -0.78 -11.22 21.06
C VAL A 262 -1.34 -12.47 21.74
N LYS A 263 -2.42 -12.31 22.49
CA LYS A 263 -3.06 -13.43 23.18
C LYS A 263 -3.92 -14.31 22.28
N LYS A 264 -4.37 -13.77 21.15
CA LYS A 264 -5.28 -14.37 20.15
C LYS A 264 -6.56 -14.94 20.71
#